data_4178c12380567f5b4648ce79a692e690
#
_entry.id   4178c12380567f5b4648ce79a692e690
#
_cell.length_a   1.000
_cell.length_b   1.000
_cell.length_c   1.000
_cell.angle_alpha   90.00
_cell.angle_beta   90.00
_cell.angle_gamma   90.00
#
_symmetry.space_group_name_H-M   'P 1'
#
loop_
_entity.id
_entity.type
_entity.pdbx_description
1 polymer ?
#
loop_
_entity_poly.entity_id
_entity_poly.type
_entity_poly.pdbx_seq_one_letter_code
_entity_poly.pdbx_strand_id
1 'polypeptide(L)'
;MYVTVSERIHNFGAGPATLPLQVVEECQNALPNLNGSGFGLMEISHRSDTFQEIVDSAMARLRRILSIPDEYTILFLQGGASLQFYMSALNLLRPEENVDFLITGAWSQKAMKEADRIGNSSARWDDSENGFTSIPKDGDYSIREDAVYLHYTSNNTLFGTQFHHLPDSNGKPRVLDASSDIAGVPIDVSAHDLIYAGAQKNLGPSGVTVVILSPWAMERVGNNLPTMLDYSIHSSKGSLFNTPNTYGIFCLLYTS
;
A
#
# COMPACT_ATOMS: atom_id res chain seq x y z
N MET A 1 33.95 -12.34 -9.18
CA MET A 1 34.39 -11.63 -7.98
C MET A 1 33.16 -11.51 -7.09
N TYR A 2 33.07 -12.32 -6.04
CA TYR A 2 31.96 -12.23 -5.09
C TYR A 2 32.21 -11.01 -4.22
N VAL A 3 31.35 -10.02 -4.31
CA VAL A 3 31.35 -8.90 -3.36
C VAL A 3 30.99 -9.48 -1.99
N THR A 4 31.92 -9.44 -1.07
CA THR A 4 31.65 -9.91 0.29
C THR A 4 30.64 -8.95 0.91
N VAL A 5 29.57 -9.49 1.47
CA VAL A 5 28.44 -8.77 2.06
C VAL A 5 28.87 -7.89 3.25
N SER A 6 30.11 -8.04 3.74
CA SER A 6 30.72 -7.23 4.82
C SER A 6 31.03 -5.78 4.46
N GLU A 7 30.83 -5.37 3.20
CA GLU A 7 31.16 -4.01 2.71
C GLU A 7 29.93 -3.12 2.46
N ARG A 8 28.74 -3.51 2.96
CA ARG A 8 27.55 -2.67 2.81
C ARG A 8 27.68 -1.39 3.64
N ILE A 9 27.52 -0.25 2.97
CA ILE A 9 27.46 1.05 3.64
C ILE A 9 26.15 1.21 4.44
N HIS A 10 26.16 2.08 5.43
CA HIS A 10 24.93 2.52 6.10
C HIS A 10 24.12 3.39 5.12
N ASN A 11 23.00 2.86 4.65
CA ASN A 11 22.10 3.57 3.74
C ASN A 11 20.88 4.11 4.52
N PHE A 12 20.75 5.42 4.59
CA PHE A 12 19.65 6.15 5.21
C PHE A 12 18.70 6.77 4.17
N GLY A 13 18.69 6.24 2.94
CA GLY A 13 17.77 6.69 1.90
C GLY A 13 16.31 6.51 2.30
N ALA A 14 15.50 7.52 1.99
CA ALA A 14 14.07 7.53 2.36
C ALA A 14 13.21 6.50 1.57
N GLY A 15 13.75 5.95 0.50
CA GLY A 15 13.13 4.90 -0.31
C GLY A 15 13.62 4.91 -1.77
N PRO A 16 13.93 3.73 -2.35
CA PRO A 16 13.90 2.40 -1.73
C PRO A 16 14.81 2.30 -0.49
N ALA A 17 14.26 1.69 0.58
CA ALA A 17 14.99 1.59 1.85
C ALA A 17 15.93 0.38 1.87
N THR A 18 16.81 0.35 2.87
CA THR A 18 17.73 -0.76 3.08
C THR A 18 16.98 -2.02 3.50
N LEU A 19 17.17 -3.11 2.76
CA LEU A 19 16.68 -4.43 3.16
C LEU A 19 17.62 -5.05 4.21
N PRO A 20 17.09 -5.83 5.17
CA PRO A 20 17.92 -6.66 6.05
C PRO A 20 18.83 -7.58 5.23
N LEU A 21 20.07 -7.77 5.70
CA LEU A 21 21.04 -8.59 4.98
C LEU A 21 20.53 -10.01 4.76
N GLN A 22 19.97 -10.62 5.79
CA GLN A 22 19.42 -11.98 5.73
C GLN A 22 18.37 -12.10 4.62
N VAL A 23 17.51 -11.11 4.42
CA VAL A 23 16.52 -11.11 3.33
C VAL A 23 17.20 -11.10 1.96
N VAL A 24 18.27 -10.31 1.81
CA VAL A 24 19.03 -10.26 0.55
C VAL A 24 19.71 -11.60 0.26
N GLU A 25 20.26 -12.25 1.28
CA GLU A 25 20.91 -13.57 1.16
C GLU A 25 19.88 -14.66 0.81
N GLU A 26 18.71 -14.67 1.43
CA GLU A 26 17.62 -15.58 1.08
C GLU A 26 17.17 -15.40 -0.38
N CYS A 27 16.99 -14.15 -0.81
CA CYS A 27 16.67 -13.85 -2.19
C CYS A 27 17.78 -14.31 -3.16
N GLN A 28 19.05 -14.09 -2.82
CA GLN A 28 20.19 -14.52 -3.62
C GLN A 28 20.22 -16.05 -3.76
N ASN A 29 19.99 -16.78 -2.70
CA ASN A 29 19.98 -18.25 -2.71
C ASN A 29 18.82 -18.82 -3.53
N ALA A 30 17.68 -18.16 -3.56
CA ALA A 30 16.50 -18.56 -4.30
C ALA A 30 16.61 -18.30 -5.82
N LEU A 31 17.47 -17.35 -6.25
CA LEU A 31 17.58 -16.96 -7.67
C LEU A 31 17.94 -18.11 -8.60
N PRO A 32 18.97 -18.93 -8.34
CA PRO A 32 19.34 -20.02 -9.26
C PRO A 32 18.47 -21.27 -9.10
N ASN A 33 17.93 -21.54 -7.91
CA ASN A 33 17.21 -22.77 -7.63
C ASN A 33 16.34 -22.63 -6.36
N LEU A 34 15.09 -22.30 -6.55
CA LEU A 34 14.14 -22.11 -5.46
C LEU A 34 13.85 -23.46 -4.76
N ASN A 35 14.29 -23.58 -3.50
CA ASN A 35 14.04 -24.74 -2.63
C ASN A 35 14.34 -26.10 -3.27
N GLY A 36 15.32 -26.17 -4.16
CA GLY A 36 15.67 -27.42 -4.83
C GLY A 36 14.73 -27.86 -5.95
N SER A 37 13.83 -26.98 -6.39
CA SER A 37 12.84 -27.27 -7.45
C SER A 37 13.43 -27.50 -8.83
N GLY A 38 14.71 -27.09 -9.05
CA GLY A 38 15.35 -27.06 -10.36
C GLY A 38 15.07 -25.80 -11.18
N PHE A 39 14.23 -24.89 -10.66
CA PHE A 39 13.92 -23.60 -11.28
C PHE A 39 14.36 -22.44 -10.38
N GLY A 40 14.83 -21.37 -10.98
CA GLY A 40 15.12 -20.12 -10.28
C GLY A 40 13.85 -19.37 -9.89
N LEU A 41 13.92 -18.57 -8.84
CA LEU A 41 12.78 -17.77 -8.36
C LEU A 41 12.15 -16.88 -9.45
N MET A 42 12.96 -16.35 -10.38
CA MET A 42 12.47 -15.48 -11.44
C MET A 42 11.91 -16.25 -12.65
N GLU A 43 12.11 -17.57 -12.69
CA GLU A 43 11.68 -18.44 -13.80
C GLU A 43 10.44 -19.25 -13.43
N ILE A 44 10.06 -19.29 -12.14
CA ILE A 44 8.92 -20.05 -11.68
C ILE A 44 7.61 -19.47 -12.19
N SER A 45 6.71 -20.35 -12.63
CA SER A 45 5.36 -19.93 -13.02
C SER A 45 4.60 -19.39 -11.81
N HIS A 46 4.03 -18.20 -11.95
CA HIS A 46 3.13 -17.63 -10.93
C HIS A 46 1.83 -18.44 -10.74
N ARG A 47 1.58 -19.44 -11.60
CA ARG A 47 0.43 -20.35 -11.51
C ARG A 47 0.81 -21.71 -10.92
N SER A 48 2.06 -21.90 -10.46
CA SER A 48 2.48 -23.11 -9.78
C SER A 48 2.05 -23.10 -8.32
N ASP A 49 1.82 -24.28 -7.76
CA ASP A 49 1.50 -24.45 -6.34
C ASP A 49 2.60 -23.85 -5.45
N THR A 50 3.87 -24.02 -5.85
CA THR A 50 5.02 -23.44 -5.12
C THR A 50 4.95 -21.92 -5.02
N PHE A 51 4.52 -21.23 -6.10
CA PHE A 51 4.39 -19.76 -6.01
C PHE A 51 3.14 -19.36 -5.25
N GLN A 52 2.06 -20.14 -5.33
CA GLN A 52 0.87 -19.92 -4.52
C GLN A 52 1.19 -19.99 -3.02
N GLU A 53 1.99 -20.98 -2.59
CA GLU A 53 2.46 -21.09 -1.20
C GLU A 53 3.26 -19.86 -0.74
N ILE A 54 4.06 -19.25 -1.62
CA ILE A 54 4.79 -18.01 -1.32
C ILE A 54 3.81 -16.85 -1.09
N VAL A 55 2.82 -16.70 -1.96
CA VAL A 55 1.80 -15.65 -1.85
C VAL A 55 0.98 -15.82 -0.57
N ASP A 56 0.49 -17.04 -0.30
CA ASP A 56 -0.32 -17.35 0.87
C ASP A 56 0.46 -17.11 2.18
N SER A 57 1.73 -17.52 2.19
CA SER A 57 2.62 -17.28 3.33
C SER A 57 2.88 -15.79 3.56
N ALA A 58 3.07 -15.01 2.50
CA ALA A 58 3.26 -13.57 2.61
C ALA A 58 1.99 -12.88 3.13
N MET A 59 0.81 -13.26 2.63
CA MET A 59 -0.48 -12.75 3.13
C MET A 59 -0.70 -13.10 4.60
N ALA A 60 -0.43 -14.34 4.99
CA ALA A 60 -0.58 -14.79 6.37
C ALA A 60 0.34 -14.04 7.34
N ARG A 61 1.58 -13.75 6.93
CA ARG A 61 2.52 -12.96 7.73
C ARG A 61 2.06 -11.52 7.88
N LEU A 62 1.67 -10.86 6.79
CA LEU A 62 1.12 -9.49 6.85
C LEU A 62 -0.12 -9.44 7.75
N ARG A 63 -1.04 -10.41 7.62
CA ARG A 63 -2.23 -10.50 8.46
C ARG A 63 -1.87 -10.52 9.94
N ARG A 64 -0.89 -11.35 10.30
CA ARG A 64 -0.42 -11.45 11.69
C ARG A 64 0.29 -10.19 12.18
N ILE A 65 1.21 -9.63 11.39
CA ILE A 65 2.05 -8.48 11.80
C ILE A 65 1.21 -7.22 11.97
N LEU A 66 0.26 -7.00 11.05
CA LEU A 66 -0.59 -5.82 11.04
C LEU A 66 -1.93 -6.05 11.76
N SER A 67 -2.16 -7.24 12.34
CA SER A 67 -3.43 -7.62 12.98
C SER A 67 -4.64 -7.37 12.06
N ILE A 68 -4.51 -7.73 10.78
CA ILE A 68 -5.57 -7.52 9.78
C ILE A 68 -6.73 -8.48 10.08
N PRO A 69 -7.98 -7.99 10.24
CA PRO A 69 -9.14 -8.85 10.45
C PRO A 69 -9.34 -9.86 9.31
N ASP A 70 -9.93 -11.03 9.61
CA ASP A 70 -10.05 -12.13 8.65
C ASP A 70 -10.93 -11.78 7.45
N GLU A 71 -11.94 -10.92 7.65
CA GLU A 71 -12.85 -10.44 6.62
C GLU A 71 -12.23 -9.42 5.65
N TYR A 72 -11.03 -8.90 5.95
CA TYR A 72 -10.34 -7.96 5.07
C TYR A 72 -9.61 -8.70 3.95
N THR A 73 -9.66 -8.12 2.77
CA THR A 73 -8.93 -8.61 1.58
C THR A 73 -7.53 -8.00 1.53
N ILE A 74 -6.51 -8.83 1.31
CA ILE A 74 -5.13 -8.38 1.06
C ILE A 74 -4.80 -8.61 -0.41
N LEU A 75 -4.25 -7.60 -1.08
CA LEU A 75 -3.82 -7.69 -2.47
C LEU A 75 -2.35 -7.30 -2.61
N PHE A 76 -1.63 -8.04 -3.48
CA PHE A 76 -0.32 -7.67 -3.99
C PHE A 76 -0.47 -7.18 -5.43
N LEU A 77 -0.27 -5.88 -5.63
CA LEU A 77 -0.46 -5.21 -6.91
C LEU A 77 0.86 -4.62 -7.41
N GLN A 78 0.81 -4.02 -8.60
CA GLN A 78 1.92 -3.31 -9.23
C GLN A 78 1.61 -1.81 -9.29
N GLY A 79 2.56 -1.00 -9.74
CA GLY A 79 2.36 0.45 -9.95
C GLY A 79 2.64 1.34 -8.75
N GLY A 80 2.94 0.77 -7.58
CA GLY A 80 3.24 1.54 -6.36
C GLY A 80 2.05 2.34 -5.85
N ALA A 81 2.30 3.16 -4.81
CA ALA A 81 1.30 4.10 -4.29
C ALA A 81 0.81 5.08 -5.35
N SER A 82 1.65 5.42 -6.33
CA SER A 82 1.26 6.35 -7.40
C SER A 82 0.10 5.83 -8.24
N LEU A 83 0.02 4.53 -8.50
CA LEU A 83 -1.16 3.96 -9.15
C LEU A 83 -2.35 3.92 -8.19
N GLN A 84 -2.12 3.70 -6.90
CA GLN A 84 -3.19 3.64 -5.90
C GLN A 84 -3.87 5.00 -5.68
N PHE A 85 -3.20 6.11 -5.91
CA PHE A 85 -3.83 7.44 -5.87
C PHE A 85 -5.05 7.52 -6.82
N TYR A 86 -4.91 6.96 -8.01
CA TYR A 86 -6.00 6.89 -8.99
C TYR A 86 -6.90 5.68 -8.74
N MET A 87 -6.32 4.50 -8.53
CA MET A 87 -7.04 3.23 -8.48
C MET A 87 -7.99 3.16 -7.28
N SER A 88 -7.61 3.70 -6.10
CA SER A 88 -8.50 3.77 -4.94
C SER A 88 -9.73 4.61 -5.23
N ALA A 89 -9.56 5.79 -5.84
CA ALA A 89 -10.67 6.63 -6.24
C ALA A 89 -11.54 5.97 -7.31
N LEU A 90 -10.93 5.37 -8.33
CA LEU A 90 -11.65 4.69 -9.42
C LEU A 90 -12.56 3.56 -8.90
N ASN A 91 -12.11 2.81 -7.89
CA ASN A 91 -12.89 1.72 -7.32
C ASN A 91 -13.96 2.20 -6.33
N LEU A 92 -13.67 3.25 -5.56
CA LEU A 92 -14.51 3.67 -4.44
C LEU A 92 -15.46 4.83 -4.73
N LEU A 93 -15.18 5.65 -5.74
CA LEU A 93 -16.01 6.80 -6.09
C LEU A 93 -16.87 6.53 -7.33
N ARG A 94 -17.98 7.25 -7.40
CA ARG A 94 -18.78 7.41 -8.62
C ARG A 94 -18.61 8.82 -9.12
N PRO A 95 -18.84 9.09 -10.40
CA PRO A 95 -18.92 10.45 -10.92
C PRO A 95 -19.82 11.32 -10.03
N GLU A 96 -19.39 12.55 -9.74
CA GLU A 96 -20.10 13.53 -8.92
C GLU A 96 -20.19 13.24 -7.40
N GLU A 97 -19.72 12.08 -6.92
CA GLU A 97 -19.57 11.85 -5.48
C GLU A 97 -18.43 12.68 -4.88
N ASN A 98 -18.59 13.01 -3.60
CA ASN A 98 -17.68 13.86 -2.87
C ASN A 98 -16.67 13.03 -2.05
N VAL A 99 -15.42 13.46 -2.02
CA VAL A 99 -14.35 12.87 -1.23
C VAL A 99 -13.50 13.94 -0.56
N ASP A 100 -13.16 13.73 0.70
CA ASP A 100 -12.42 14.68 1.51
C ASP A 100 -10.98 14.22 1.76
N PHE A 101 -10.06 15.20 1.77
CA PHE A 101 -8.63 14.98 1.92
C PHE A 101 -8.04 15.83 3.05
N LEU A 102 -7.06 15.27 3.78
CA LEU A 102 -6.14 16.03 4.61
C LEU A 102 -4.81 16.15 3.88
N ILE A 103 -4.49 17.38 3.47
CA ILE A 103 -3.30 17.67 2.66
C ILE A 103 -2.15 18.10 3.58
N THR A 104 -1.32 17.13 3.91
CA THR A 104 -0.17 17.29 4.82
C THR A 104 1.18 17.11 4.12
N GLY A 105 1.18 17.03 2.78
CA GLY A 105 2.39 16.90 1.99
C GLY A 105 2.13 16.61 0.51
N ALA A 106 3.20 16.47 -0.26
CA ALA A 106 3.11 16.29 -1.71
C ALA A 106 2.37 15.00 -2.13
N TRP A 107 2.41 13.95 -1.31
CA TRP A 107 1.76 12.68 -1.66
C TRP A 107 0.25 12.79 -1.53
N SER A 108 -0.26 13.38 -0.45
CA SER A 108 -1.69 13.65 -0.29
C SER A 108 -2.22 14.62 -1.37
N GLN A 109 -1.45 15.64 -1.78
CA GLN A 109 -1.83 16.49 -2.93
C GLN A 109 -1.96 15.70 -4.22
N LYS A 110 -1.00 14.79 -4.50
CA LYS A 110 -1.06 13.95 -5.70
C LYS A 110 -2.25 13.00 -5.66
N ALA A 111 -2.54 12.40 -4.51
CA ALA A 111 -3.69 11.53 -4.35
C ALA A 111 -5.02 12.28 -4.59
N MET A 112 -5.16 13.48 -4.02
CA MET A 112 -6.33 14.33 -4.25
C MET A 112 -6.49 14.67 -5.74
N LYS A 113 -5.40 15.05 -6.42
CA LYS A 113 -5.44 15.38 -7.86
C LYS A 113 -5.89 14.20 -8.73
N GLU A 114 -5.52 12.97 -8.38
CA GLU A 114 -5.97 11.79 -9.11
C GLU A 114 -7.44 11.46 -8.78
N ALA A 115 -7.88 11.64 -7.53
CA ALA A 115 -9.28 11.46 -7.15
C ALA A 115 -10.21 12.46 -7.84
N ASP A 116 -9.73 13.69 -8.07
CA ASP A 116 -10.47 14.76 -8.75
C ASP A 116 -10.76 14.46 -10.24
N ARG A 117 -10.15 13.43 -10.80
CA ARG A 117 -10.46 12.92 -12.14
C ARG A 117 -11.70 12.01 -12.17
N ILE A 118 -12.13 11.54 -11.00
CA ILE A 118 -13.21 10.57 -10.85
C ILE A 118 -14.43 11.21 -10.20
N GLY A 119 -14.25 11.93 -9.10
CA GLY A 119 -15.30 12.58 -8.32
C GLY A 119 -14.90 13.99 -7.91
N ASN A 120 -15.62 14.57 -6.95
CA ASN A 120 -15.37 15.93 -6.46
C ASN A 120 -14.51 15.88 -5.20
N SER A 121 -13.19 16.08 -5.34
CA SER A 121 -12.28 16.13 -4.21
C SER A 121 -12.27 17.49 -3.51
N SER A 122 -12.05 17.49 -2.19
CA SER A 122 -11.92 18.71 -1.38
C SER A 122 -10.88 18.55 -0.30
N ALA A 123 -9.94 19.49 -0.23
CA ALA A 123 -9.04 19.59 0.92
C ALA A 123 -9.82 20.15 2.12
N ARG A 124 -9.87 19.38 3.21
CA ARG A 124 -10.47 19.81 4.48
C ARG A 124 -9.44 20.45 5.40
N TRP A 125 -8.18 20.09 5.18
CA TRP A 125 -6.98 20.71 5.72
C TRP A 125 -5.93 20.78 4.62
N ASP A 126 -5.24 21.90 4.49
CA ASP A 126 -4.13 22.07 3.56
C ASP A 126 -3.06 22.98 4.18
N ASP A 127 -1.89 22.42 4.45
CA ASP A 127 -0.74 23.15 5.04
C ASP A 127 0.30 23.58 3.97
N SER A 128 -0.08 23.55 2.69
CA SER A 128 0.85 23.87 1.58
C SER A 128 1.40 25.30 1.63
N GLU A 129 0.60 26.27 2.05
CA GLU A 129 1.05 27.66 2.21
C GLU A 129 2.12 27.81 3.32
N ASN A 130 2.13 26.92 4.31
CA ASN A 130 3.13 26.88 5.38
C ASN A 130 4.30 25.94 5.08
N GLY A 131 4.36 25.36 3.87
CA GLY A 131 5.42 24.44 3.47
C GLY A 131 5.32 23.05 4.11
N PHE A 132 4.12 22.62 4.53
CA PHE A 132 3.86 21.31 5.16
C PHE A 132 4.67 21.07 6.44
N THR A 133 4.53 21.94 7.39
CA THR A 133 5.24 21.90 8.67
C THR A 133 4.41 21.34 9.81
N SER A 134 3.10 21.13 9.59
CA SER A 134 2.15 20.65 10.60
C SER A 134 1.18 19.63 10.07
N ILE A 135 0.50 18.97 10.99
CA ILE A 135 -0.68 18.12 10.75
C ILE A 135 -1.87 18.68 11.51
N PRO A 136 -3.11 18.48 11.04
CA PRO A 136 -4.28 18.94 11.76
C PRO A 136 -4.52 18.13 13.02
N LYS A 137 -5.12 18.77 14.02
CA LYS A 137 -5.76 18.12 15.17
C LYS A 137 -7.25 17.96 14.90
N ASP A 138 -7.89 17.09 15.68
CA ASP A 138 -9.35 17.00 15.65
C ASP A 138 -9.94 18.36 16.03
N GLY A 139 -10.90 18.83 15.22
CA GLY A 139 -11.49 20.16 15.37
C GLY A 139 -10.88 21.26 14.51
N ASP A 140 -9.69 21.07 13.92
CA ASP A 140 -9.08 22.01 12.98
C ASP A 140 -9.74 21.92 11.58
N TYR A 141 -10.51 20.88 11.33
CA TYR A 141 -11.20 20.63 10.07
C TYR A 141 -12.58 20.00 10.30
N SER A 142 -13.38 19.92 9.25
CA SER A 142 -14.68 19.22 9.28
C SER A 142 -14.86 18.41 8.00
N ILE A 143 -15.37 17.20 8.13
CA ILE A 143 -15.67 16.29 7.01
C ILE A 143 -17.10 16.55 6.53
N ARG A 144 -17.30 16.63 5.22
CA ARG A 144 -18.63 16.83 4.62
C ARG A 144 -19.55 15.65 4.92
N GLU A 145 -20.82 15.94 5.19
CA GLU A 145 -21.81 14.89 5.45
C GLU A 145 -22.02 13.97 4.25
N ASP A 146 -21.83 14.46 3.04
CA ASP A 146 -21.97 13.73 1.78
C ASP A 146 -20.64 13.18 1.24
N ALA A 147 -19.54 13.32 1.98
CA ALA A 147 -18.28 12.69 1.61
C ALA A 147 -18.39 11.16 1.70
N VAL A 148 -17.90 10.46 0.66
CA VAL A 148 -17.85 8.99 0.63
C VAL A 148 -16.79 8.45 1.58
N TYR A 149 -15.64 9.08 1.62
CA TYR A 149 -14.54 8.74 2.53
C TYR A 149 -13.63 9.94 2.82
N LEU A 150 -12.84 9.80 3.87
CA LEU A 150 -11.71 10.66 4.17
C LEU A 150 -10.41 9.98 3.73
N HIS A 151 -9.60 10.67 2.90
CA HIS A 151 -8.26 10.22 2.55
C HIS A 151 -7.19 11.01 3.31
N TYR A 152 -6.16 10.30 3.81
CA TYR A 152 -4.98 10.92 4.39
C TYR A 152 -3.72 10.08 4.17
N THR A 153 -2.56 10.69 4.35
CA THR A 153 -1.25 10.03 4.27
C THR A 153 -0.64 10.02 5.66
N SER A 154 -0.39 8.84 6.23
CA SER A 154 0.10 8.71 7.61
C SER A 154 1.42 9.43 7.84
N ASN A 155 2.35 9.31 6.87
CA ASN A 155 3.65 9.96 6.92
C ASN A 155 4.07 10.47 5.53
N ASN A 156 4.23 11.78 5.40
CA ASN A 156 4.74 12.40 4.18
C ASN A 156 6.27 12.44 4.21
N THR A 157 6.90 11.52 3.51
CA THR A 157 8.35 11.27 3.52
C THR A 157 9.20 12.49 3.17
N LEU A 158 8.72 13.37 2.28
CA LEU A 158 9.48 14.53 1.81
C LEU A 158 9.53 15.67 2.83
N PHE A 159 8.47 15.84 3.62
CA PHE A 159 8.33 16.95 4.57
C PHE A 159 8.45 16.51 6.02
N GLY A 160 8.35 15.21 6.29
CA GLY A 160 8.45 14.64 7.64
C GLY A 160 7.20 14.83 8.49
N THR A 161 6.09 15.28 7.90
CA THR A 161 4.81 15.36 8.61
C THR A 161 4.23 13.96 8.81
N GLN A 162 3.89 13.61 10.05
CA GLN A 162 3.39 12.29 10.41
C GLN A 162 2.21 12.40 11.39
N PHE A 163 1.15 11.64 11.14
CA PHE A 163 0.06 11.49 12.08
C PHE A 163 0.45 10.53 13.20
N HIS A 164 0.29 11.00 14.44
CA HIS A 164 0.46 10.19 15.66
C HIS A 164 -0.87 9.89 16.34
N HIS A 165 -1.97 10.21 15.68
CA HIS A 165 -3.33 9.92 16.10
C HIS A 165 -4.17 9.53 14.87
N LEU A 166 -5.26 8.84 15.10
CA LEU A 166 -6.25 8.54 14.06
C LEU A 166 -7.06 9.81 13.79
N PRO A 167 -7.03 10.39 12.58
CA PRO A 167 -7.79 11.59 12.27
C PRO A 167 -9.30 11.33 12.37
N ASP A 168 -10.06 12.27 12.94
CA ASP A 168 -11.51 12.17 12.98
C ASP A 168 -12.08 12.24 11.56
N SER A 169 -12.85 11.24 11.19
CA SER A 169 -13.53 11.15 9.89
C SER A 169 -15.01 11.48 9.95
N ASN A 170 -15.52 11.91 11.11
CA ASN A 170 -16.96 12.11 11.33
C ASN A 170 -17.78 10.84 10.96
N GLY A 171 -17.25 9.67 11.31
CA GLY A 171 -17.86 8.37 11.01
C GLY A 171 -17.79 7.93 9.55
N LYS A 172 -17.08 8.67 8.70
CA LYS A 172 -16.87 8.26 7.30
C LYS A 172 -15.77 7.20 7.19
N PRO A 173 -15.86 6.32 6.19
CA PRO A 173 -14.78 5.42 5.83
C PRO A 173 -13.44 6.13 5.67
N ARG A 174 -12.33 5.47 6.00
CA ARG A 174 -10.98 6.02 5.88
C ARG A 174 -10.17 5.29 4.84
N VAL A 175 -9.52 6.07 3.98
CA VAL A 175 -8.53 5.60 3.00
C VAL A 175 -7.17 6.14 3.40
N LEU A 176 -6.21 5.25 3.61
CA LEU A 176 -4.88 5.54 4.14
C LEU A 176 -3.78 5.23 3.14
N ASP A 177 -2.93 6.20 2.83
CA ASP A 177 -1.59 5.97 2.29
C ASP A 177 -0.60 5.76 3.44
N ALA A 178 -0.22 4.50 3.67
CA ALA A 178 0.76 4.10 4.68
C ALA A 178 2.13 3.74 4.07
N SER A 179 2.43 4.20 2.86
CA SER A 179 3.61 3.73 2.11
C SER A 179 4.93 3.89 2.84
N SER A 180 5.07 4.91 3.70
CA SER A 180 6.37 5.17 4.33
C SER A 180 6.52 4.65 5.75
N ASP A 181 5.45 4.26 6.41
CA ASP A 181 5.49 3.85 7.82
C ASP A 181 4.73 2.55 8.15
N ILE A 182 4.10 1.92 7.15
CA ILE A 182 3.48 0.59 7.33
C ILE A 182 4.48 -0.40 7.95
N ALA A 183 4.03 -1.17 8.94
CA ALA A 183 4.85 -2.08 9.74
C ALA A 183 6.02 -1.42 10.52
N GLY A 184 6.18 -0.10 10.44
CA GLY A 184 7.14 0.67 11.25
C GLY A 184 6.51 1.28 12.50
N VAL A 185 5.19 1.49 12.46
CA VAL A 185 4.37 1.96 13.59
C VAL A 185 3.11 1.12 13.66
N PRO A 186 2.48 0.97 14.82
CA PRO A 186 1.17 0.32 14.93
C PRO A 186 0.11 1.07 14.13
N ILE A 187 -0.65 0.33 13.32
CA ILE A 187 -1.81 0.84 12.58
C ILE A 187 -3.02 0.03 13.02
N ASP A 188 -4.08 0.71 13.47
CA ASP A 188 -5.37 0.05 13.66
C ASP A 188 -6.03 -0.16 12.30
N VAL A 189 -5.84 -1.35 11.73
CA VAL A 189 -6.40 -1.69 10.41
C VAL A 189 -7.91 -1.66 10.43
N SER A 190 -8.55 -2.02 11.54
CA SER A 190 -10.01 -2.05 11.66
C SER A 190 -10.66 -0.66 11.62
N ALA A 191 -9.88 0.39 11.88
CA ALA A 191 -10.31 1.78 11.76
C ALA A 191 -10.24 2.34 10.32
N HIS A 192 -9.81 1.53 9.35
CA HIS A 192 -9.63 1.93 7.95
C HIS A 192 -10.36 1.00 6.99
N ASP A 193 -10.88 1.56 5.92
CA ASP A 193 -11.59 0.80 4.90
C ASP A 193 -10.71 0.43 3.72
N LEU A 194 -9.71 1.24 3.44
CA LEU A 194 -8.67 0.93 2.48
C LEU A 194 -7.33 1.45 2.98
N ILE A 195 -6.32 0.58 3.02
CA ILE A 195 -4.93 0.94 3.26
C ILE A 195 -4.14 0.52 2.04
N TYR A 196 -3.29 1.39 1.52
CA TYR A 196 -2.33 1.01 0.51
C TYR A 196 -0.90 1.43 0.90
N ALA A 197 0.07 0.66 0.43
CA ALA A 197 1.48 0.93 0.69
C ALA A 197 2.37 0.39 -0.44
N GLY A 198 3.25 1.23 -0.96
CA GLY A 198 4.37 0.76 -1.76
C GLY A 198 5.40 0.04 -0.88
N ALA A 199 5.76 -1.20 -1.24
CA ALA A 199 6.62 -2.04 -0.38
C ALA A 199 8.05 -1.50 -0.19
N GLN A 200 8.54 -0.68 -1.11
CA GLN A 200 9.96 -0.28 -1.20
C GLN A 200 10.52 0.50 -0.01
N LYS A 201 9.71 0.84 0.97
CA LYS A 201 10.18 1.52 2.17
C LYS A 201 10.37 0.53 3.33
N ASN A 202 9.33 -0.07 3.86
CA ASN A 202 9.41 -0.93 5.04
C ASN A 202 9.12 -2.41 4.81
N LEU A 203 8.46 -2.77 3.69
CA LEU A 203 7.98 -4.14 3.48
C LEU A 203 8.81 -4.98 2.52
N GLY A 204 9.67 -4.37 1.71
CA GLY A 204 10.41 -5.13 0.72
C GLY A 204 11.01 -4.27 -0.39
N PRO A 205 11.28 -4.84 -1.58
CA PRO A 205 11.82 -4.11 -2.71
C PRO A 205 10.73 -3.31 -3.44
N SER A 206 11.16 -2.46 -4.37
CA SER A 206 10.26 -1.80 -5.31
C SER A 206 9.50 -2.80 -6.19
N GLY A 207 8.31 -2.39 -6.69
CA GLY A 207 7.53 -3.15 -7.65
C GLY A 207 6.41 -4.00 -7.04
N VAL A 208 6.23 -3.99 -5.72
CA VAL A 208 5.07 -4.55 -5.02
C VAL A 208 4.32 -3.44 -4.31
N THR A 209 3.01 -3.46 -4.42
CA THR A 209 2.09 -2.60 -3.69
C THR A 209 1.16 -3.47 -2.87
N VAL A 210 1.12 -3.25 -1.57
CA VAL A 210 0.15 -3.90 -0.69
C VAL A 210 -1.11 -3.04 -0.65
N VAL A 211 -2.27 -3.68 -0.82
CA VAL A 211 -3.57 -3.03 -0.62
C VAL A 211 -4.41 -3.91 0.31
N ILE A 212 -4.98 -3.29 1.34
CA ILE A 212 -5.82 -3.94 2.35
C ILE A 212 -7.19 -3.28 2.26
N LEU A 213 -8.24 -4.09 2.06
CA LEU A 213 -9.60 -3.60 1.83
C LEU A 213 -10.56 -4.21 2.85
N SER A 214 -11.38 -3.38 3.48
CA SER A 214 -12.49 -3.80 4.32
C SER A 214 -13.62 -4.41 3.48
N PRO A 215 -14.58 -5.11 4.09
CA PRO A 215 -15.81 -5.53 3.41
C PRO A 215 -16.53 -4.36 2.73
N TRP A 216 -16.63 -3.20 3.40
CA TRP A 216 -17.22 -1.99 2.82
C TRP A 216 -16.52 -1.57 1.52
N ALA A 217 -15.18 -1.55 1.52
CA ALA A 217 -14.42 -1.17 0.34
C ALA A 217 -14.63 -2.16 -0.81
N MET A 218 -14.69 -3.46 -0.52
CA MET A 218 -14.94 -4.50 -1.53
C MET A 218 -16.36 -4.42 -2.11
N GLU A 219 -17.38 -4.16 -1.29
CA GLU A 219 -18.76 -3.96 -1.75
C GLU A 219 -18.91 -2.71 -2.62
N ARG A 220 -18.05 -1.71 -2.37
CA ARG A 220 -18.09 -0.45 -3.09
C ARG A 220 -17.41 -0.49 -4.45
N VAL A 221 -16.60 -1.49 -4.75
CA VAL A 221 -15.90 -1.61 -6.05
C VAL A 221 -16.87 -1.40 -7.21
N GLY A 222 -16.51 -0.49 -8.13
CA GLY A 222 -17.37 -0.12 -9.26
C GLY A 222 -17.55 -1.24 -10.27
N ASN A 223 -18.65 -1.18 -11.02
CA ASN A 223 -18.89 -2.09 -12.14
C ASN A 223 -18.20 -1.58 -13.41
N ASN A 224 -17.78 -2.50 -14.29
CA ASN A 224 -17.20 -2.20 -15.60
C ASN A 224 -15.89 -1.39 -15.54
N LEU A 225 -15.10 -1.60 -14.51
CA LEU A 225 -13.77 -1.02 -14.43
C LEU A 225 -12.80 -1.71 -15.41
N PRO A 226 -11.74 -1.01 -15.87
CA PRO A 226 -10.66 -1.68 -16.60
C PRO A 226 -10.10 -2.82 -15.75
N THR A 227 -10.03 -4.03 -16.31
CA THR A 227 -9.74 -5.28 -15.59
C THR A 227 -8.51 -5.21 -14.68
N MET A 228 -7.44 -4.57 -15.15
CA MET A 228 -6.20 -4.41 -14.37
C MET A 228 -6.29 -3.37 -13.24
N LEU A 229 -7.35 -2.59 -13.21
CA LEU A 229 -7.60 -1.54 -12.20
C LEU A 229 -8.78 -1.89 -11.27
N ASP A 230 -9.32 -3.09 -11.40
CA ASP A 230 -10.48 -3.58 -10.65
C ASP A 230 -10.02 -4.45 -9.47
N TYR A 231 -10.23 -3.98 -8.25
CA TYR A 231 -9.87 -4.73 -7.04
C TYR A 231 -10.61 -6.06 -6.92
N SER A 232 -11.86 -6.16 -7.42
CA SER A 232 -12.64 -7.40 -7.35
C SER A 232 -12.03 -8.49 -8.23
N ILE A 233 -11.51 -8.14 -9.39
CA ILE A 233 -10.81 -9.07 -10.28
C ILE A 233 -9.52 -9.58 -9.61
N HIS A 234 -8.71 -8.67 -9.06
CA HIS A 234 -7.49 -9.05 -8.34
C HIS A 234 -7.80 -9.92 -7.12
N SER A 235 -8.84 -9.60 -6.35
CA SER A 235 -9.31 -10.38 -5.21
C SER A 235 -9.73 -11.79 -5.62
N SER A 236 -10.57 -11.93 -6.66
CA SER A 236 -11.06 -13.21 -7.15
C SER A 236 -9.95 -14.14 -7.67
N LYS A 237 -8.78 -13.61 -7.95
CA LYS A 237 -7.61 -14.32 -8.46
C LYS A 237 -6.43 -14.35 -7.47
N GLY A 238 -6.66 -14.00 -6.20
CA GLY A 238 -5.62 -14.02 -5.18
C GLY A 238 -4.37 -13.19 -5.56
N SER A 239 -4.56 -12.04 -6.20
CA SER A 239 -3.51 -11.18 -6.77
C SER A 239 -2.76 -11.75 -7.99
N LEU A 240 -3.18 -12.90 -8.52
CA LEU A 240 -2.51 -13.61 -9.63
C LEU A 240 -3.28 -13.53 -10.95
N PHE A 241 -4.06 -12.48 -11.15
CA PHE A 241 -4.77 -12.24 -12.42
C PHE A 241 -3.78 -12.12 -13.59
N ASN A 242 -2.73 -11.36 -13.42
CA ASN A 242 -1.59 -11.27 -14.33
C ASN A 242 -0.30 -11.76 -13.65
N THR A 243 0.79 -11.91 -14.39
CA THR A 243 2.10 -12.27 -13.83
C THR A 243 2.58 -11.16 -12.89
N PRO A 244 2.73 -11.44 -11.58
CA PRO A 244 3.16 -10.46 -10.61
C PRO A 244 4.69 -10.30 -10.60
N ASN A 245 5.18 -9.37 -9.78
CA ASN A 245 6.60 -9.32 -9.43
C ASN A 245 6.94 -10.48 -8.45
N THR A 246 7.27 -11.65 -8.99
CA THR A 246 7.54 -12.87 -8.21
C THR A 246 8.68 -12.68 -7.21
N TYR A 247 9.78 -12.07 -7.66
CA TYR A 247 10.91 -11.74 -6.80
C TYR A 247 10.52 -10.78 -5.66
N GLY A 248 9.73 -9.76 -5.99
CA GLY A 248 9.30 -8.77 -5.01
C GLY A 248 8.41 -9.36 -3.92
N ILE A 249 7.47 -10.24 -4.26
CA ILE A 249 6.60 -10.92 -3.30
C ILE A 249 7.40 -11.89 -2.43
N PHE A 250 8.34 -12.64 -3.01
CA PHE A 250 9.24 -13.50 -2.25
C PHE A 250 10.08 -12.70 -1.25
N CYS A 251 10.67 -11.59 -1.69
CA CYS A 251 11.44 -10.73 -0.80
C CYS A 251 10.58 -10.14 0.33
N LEU A 252 9.34 -9.73 0.03
CA LEU A 252 8.39 -9.23 1.03
C LEU A 252 8.07 -10.32 2.07
N LEU A 253 7.90 -11.57 1.65
CA LEU A 253 7.70 -12.70 2.57
C LEU A 253 8.80 -12.79 3.62
N TYR A 254 10.06 -12.57 3.26
CA TYR A 254 11.18 -12.65 4.19
C TYR A 254 11.44 -11.35 4.96
N THR A 255 10.92 -10.22 4.50
CA THR A 255 10.99 -8.94 5.21
C THR A 255 9.90 -8.84 6.30
N SER A 256 8.76 -9.46 6.09
CA SER A 256 7.62 -9.56 7.02
C SER A 256 7.68 -10.84 7.91
#